data_bc9748369ae04bf8db5ef345c1353374
#
_entry.id   bc9748369ae04bf8db5ef345c1353374
#
_cell.length_a   1.000
_cell.length_b   1.000
_cell.length_c   1.000
_cell.angle_alpha   90.00
_cell.angle_beta   90.00
_cell.angle_gamma   90.00
#
_symmetry.space_group_name_H-M   'P 1'
#
loop_
_entity.id
_entity.type
_entity.pdbx_description
1 polymer ?
#
loop_
_entity_poly.entity_id
_entity_poly.type
_entity_poly.pdbx_seq_one_letter_code
_entity_poly.pdbx_strand_id
1 'polypeptide(L)'
;MPESQRPRMRGYGVPDDPEGTLPWPWAEERLVRSRNYWLVTVDTENAPHAMPVWGLWRRGEDQFWFSSDSNSLKAKNIAANPNVVVAADDTIEVVSV
;
A
#
# COMPACT_ATOMS: atom_id res chain seq x y z
N MET A 1 13.32 4.69 -7.42
CA MET A 1 11.89 4.44 -7.66
C MET A 1 11.58 2.97 -7.47
N PRO A 2 10.43 2.64 -6.92
CA PRO A 2 10.02 1.24 -6.82
C PRO A 2 9.84 0.60 -8.19
N GLU A 3 10.05 -0.68 -8.24
CA GLU A 3 9.77 -1.47 -9.43
C GLU A 3 8.36 -2.02 -9.37
N SER A 4 7.68 -2.04 -10.52
CA SER A 4 6.38 -2.66 -10.63
C SER A 4 6.53 -4.18 -10.70
N GLN A 5 5.74 -4.87 -9.92
CA GLN A 5 5.74 -6.33 -9.88
C GLN A 5 4.33 -6.87 -10.03
N ARG A 6 4.21 -8.07 -10.60
CA ARG A 6 2.95 -8.80 -10.61
C ARG A 6 2.85 -9.64 -9.34
N PRO A 7 1.64 -9.76 -8.76
CA PRO A 7 1.45 -10.73 -7.69
C PRO A 7 1.68 -12.15 -8.22
N ARG A 8 2.26 -13.00 -7.39
CA ARG A 8 2.41 -14.42 -7.71
C ARG A 8 1.12 -15.14 -7.38
N MET A 9 0.37 -15.45 -8.42
CA MET A 9 -0.93 -16.11 -8.29
C MET A 9 -0.96 -17.36 -9.16
N ARG A 10 -0.47 -18.47 -8.62
CA ARG A 10 -0.49 -19.75 -9.33
C ARG A 10 -1.92 -20.18 -9.59
N GLY A 11 -2.20 -20.63 -10.80
CA GLY A 11 -3.53 -21.09 -11.19
C GLY A 11 -4.48 -19.99 -11.65
N TYR A 12 -4.05 -18.73 -11.63
CA TYR A 12 -4.88 -17.60 -12.06
C TYR A 12 -4.43 -17.00 -13.39
N GLY A 13 -3.44 -17.59 -14.06
CA GLY A 13 -2.98 -17.11 -15.35
C GLY A 13 -2.17 -15.83 -15.31
N VAL A 14 -1.68 -15.42 -14.14
CA VAL A 14 -0.83 -14.25 -14.00
C VAL A 14 0.61 -14.63 -14.36
N PRO A 15 1.23 -13.98 -15.38
CA PRO A 15 2.62 -14.28 -15.73
C PRO A 15 3.58 -13.84 -14.61
N ASP A 16 4.69 -14.58 -14.47
CA ASP A 16 5.71 -14.25 -13.47
C ASP A 16 6.64 -13.11 -13.91
N ASP A 17 6.73 -12.83 -15.22
CA ASP A 17 7.61 -11.78 -15.70
C ASP A 17 7.00 -10.38 -15.52
N PRO A 18 7.81 -9.32 -15.49
CA PRO A 18 7.32 -7.95 -15.31
C PRO A 18 6.74 -7.34 -16.60
N GLU A 19 6.80 -8.04 -17.74
CA GLU A 19 6.27 -7.52 -19.00
C GLU A 19 4.77 -7.30 -18.90
N GLY A 20 4.31 -6.13 -19.33
CA GLY A 20 2.91 -5.75 -19.24
C GLY A 20 2.48 -5.18 -17.89
N THR A 21 3.39 -5.06 -16.92
CA THR A 21 3.09 -4.33 -15.70
C THR A 21 3.05 -2.83 -15.98
N LEU A 22 2.24 -2.10 -15.20
CA LEU A 22 2.14 -0.66 -15.35
C LEU A 22 3.37 0.02 -14.74
N PRO A 23 3.86 1.11 -15.36
CA PRO A 23 5.04 1.79 -14.84
C PRO A 23 4.74 2.51 -13.52
N TRP A 24 5.78 2.72 -12.71
CA TRP A 24 5.67 3.41 -11.44
C TRP A 24 4.98 4.78 -11.54
N PRO A 25 5.24 5.66 -12.54
CA PRO A 25 4.54 6.94 -12.64
C PRO A 25 3.03 6.80 -12.72
N TRP A 26 2.51 5.75 -13.34
CA TRP A 26 1.07 5.47 -13.37
C TRP A 26 0.54 5.24 -11.96
N ALA A 27 1.23 4.42 -11.18
CA ALA A 27 0.84 4.13 -9.80
C ALA A 27 0.98 5.35 -8.90
N GLU A 28 2.07 6.09 -9.02
CA GLU A 28 2.33 7.26 -8.19
C GLU A 28 1.27 8.35 -8.42
N GLU A 29 0.81 8.54 -9.66
CA GLU A 29 -0.24 9.50 -9.94
C GLU A 29 -1.53 9.16 -9.20
N ARG A 30 -1.89 7.87 -9.13
CA ARG A 30 -3.09 7.44 -8.41
C ARG A 30 -2.90 7.58 -6.91
N LEU A 31 -1.72 7.30 -6.39
CA LEU A 31 -1.41 7.53 -4.98
C LEU A 31 -1.53 9.01 -4.61
N VAL A 32 -1.01 9.90 -5.44
CA VAL A 32 -1.06 11.35 -5.19
C VAL A 32 -2.49 11.88 -5.23
N ARG A 33 -3.34 11.38 -6.14
CA ARG A 33 -4.73 11.83 -6.27
C ARG A 33 -5.64 11.35 -5.14
N SER A 34 -5.28 10.24 -4.50
CA SER A 34 -6.13 9.64 -3.50
C SER A 34 -6.10 10.44 -2.20
N ARG A 35 -7.20 10.39 -1.45
CA ARG A 35 -7.30 10.91 -0.09
C ARG A 35 -7.54 9.79 0.90
N ASN A 36 -8.21 8.75 0.45
CA ASN A 36 -8.56 7.59 1.23
C ASN A 36 -7.66 6.44 0.82
N TYR A 37 -7.01 5.87 1.80
CA TYR A 37 -6.09 4.75 1.61
C TYR A 37 -6.48 3.65 2.58
N TRP A 38 -6.15 2.43 2.22
CA TRP A 38 -6.18 1.31 3.15
C TRP A 38 -4.77 1.11 3.68
N LEU A 39 -4.63 1.15 4.99
CA LEU A 39 -3.37 0.85 5.67
C LEU A 39 -3.51 -0.53 6.30
N VAL A 40 -2.63 -1.44 5.92
CA VAL A 40 -2.57 -2.79 6.47
C VAL A 40 -1.35 -2.89 7.37
N THR A 41 -1.56 -3.24 8.62
CA THR A 41 -0.50 -3.48 9.60
C THR A 41 -0.61 -4.90 10.12
N VAL A 42 0.42 -5.37 10.81
CA VAL A 42 0.46 -6.71 11.39
C VAL A 42 0.72 -6.57 12.88
N ASP A 43 -0.08 -7.25 13.70
CA ASP A 43 0.12 -7.25 15.15
C ASP A 43 1.20 -8.24 15.58
N THR A 44 1.46 -8.33 16.88
CA THR A 44 2.50 -9.20 17.42
C THR A 44 2.19 -10.69 17.30
N GLU A 45 0.94 -11.03 16.96
CA GLU A 45 0.50 -12.42 16.74
C GLU A 45 0.40 -12.76 15.25
N ASN A 46 0.97 -11.90 14.37
CA ASN A 46 0.92 -12.04 12.92
C ASN A 46 -0.48 -11.93 12.33
N ALA A 47 -1.42 -11.32 13.03
CA ALA A 47 -2.74 -11.04 12.47
C ALA A 47 -2.72 -9.71 11.71
N PRO A 48 -3.14 -9.69 10.43
CA PRO A 48 -3.22 -8.44 9.67
C PRO A 48 -4.46 -7.63 10.05
N HIS A 49 -4.30 -6.31 10.03
CA HIS A 49 -5.37 -5.36 10.30
C HIS A 49 -5.42 -4.34 9.19
N ALA A 50 -6.57 -4.18 8.53
CA ALA A 50 -6.77 -3.21 7.47
C ALA A 50 -7.67 -2.09 7.98
N MET A 51 -7.23 -0.85 7.83
CA MET A 51 -7.95 0.34 8.26
C MET A 51 -7.95 1.39 7.17
N PRO A 52 -9.08 2.04 6.89
CA PRO A 52 -9.07 3.22 6.03
C PRO A 52 -8.42 4.39 6.77
N VAL A 53 -7.56 5.12 6.07
CA VAL A 53 -6.92 6.32 6.62
C VAL A 53 -6.95 7.42 5.58
N TRP A 54 -7.00 8.66 6.03
CA TRP A 54 -6.71 9.81 5.19
C TRP A 54 -5.20 10.00 5.20
N GLY A 55 -4.64 10.26 4.04
CA GLY A 55 -3.21 10.38 3.94
C GLY A 55 -2.76 11.19 2.75
N LEU A 56 -1.45 11.27 2.61
CA LEU A 56 -0.79 12.01 1.56
C LEU A 56 0.40 11.21 1.05
N TRP A 57 0.42 10.94 -0.24
CA TRP A 57 1.61 10.41 -0.90
C TRP A 57 2.50 11.57 -1.34
N ARG A 58 3.76 11.55 -0.96
CA ARG A 58 4.74 12.59 -1.30
C ARG A 58 5.46 12.19 -2.58
N ARG A 59 5.08 12.86 -3.66
CA ARG A 59 5.64 12.59 -4.99
C ARG A 59 7.16 12.78 -4.99
N GLY A 60 7.86 11.80 -5.56
CA GLY A 60 9.30 11.84 -5.69
C GLY A 60 10.08 11.48 -4.43
N GLU A 61 9.42 11.32 -3.29
CA GLU A 61 10.07 10.96 -2.03
C GLU A 61 9.77 9.52 -1.60
N ASP A 62 8.86 8.84 -2.29
CA ASP A 62 8.42 7.48 -1.99
C ASP A 62 7.98 7.34 -0.52
N GLN A 63 7.22 8.31 -0.04
CA GLN A 63 6.75 8.37 1.34
C GLN A 63 5.25 8.56 1.39
N PHE A 64 4.62 7.81 2.28
CA PHE A 64 3.22 7.98 2.63
C PHE A 64 3.12 8.57 4.04
N TRP A 65 2.34 9.64 4.16
CA TRP A 65 2.13 10.35 5.43
C TRP A 65 0.68 10.26 5.84
N PHE A 66 0.43 9.95 7.10
CA PHE A 66 -0.89 10.00 7.70
C PHE A 66 -0.80 10.38 9.17
N SER A 67 -1.90 10.89 9.73
CA SER A 67 -1.98 11.21 11.15
C SER A 67 -2.78 10.17 11.89
N SER A 68 -2.33 9.82 13.07
CA SER A 68 -3.01 8.87 13.93
C SER A 68 -2.62 9.14 15.38
N ASP A 69 -3.53 8.76 16.30
CA ASP A 69 -3.22 8.76 17.72
C ASP A 69 -2.10 7.73 17.99
N SER A 70 -1.09 8.12 18.75
CA SER A 70 0.02 7.23 19.11
C SER A 70 -0.42 6.02 19.93
N ASN A 71 -1.59 6.07 20.55
CA ASN A 71 -2.17 4.95 21.29
C ASN A 71 -3.07 4.06 20.45
N SER A 72 -3.24 4.36 19.16
CA SER A 72 -4.06 3.53 18.28
C SER A 72 -3.40 2.17 18.03
N LEU A 73 -4.21 1.17 17.68
CA LEU A 73 -3.69 -0.16 17.35
C LEU A 73 -2.72 -0.10 16.17
N LYS A 74 -3.06 0.67 15.13
CA LYS A 74 -2.17 0.79 13.95
C LYS A 74 -0.82 1.40 14.31
N ALA A 75 -0.78 2.40 15.18
CA ALA A 75 0.48 3.00 15.61
C ALA A 75 1.33 2.00 16.41
N LYS A 76 0.71 1.24 17.31
CA LYS A 76 1.39 0.20 18.07
C LYS A 76 1.90 -0.93 17.19
N ASN A 77 1.11 -1.34 16.20
CA ASN A 77 1.49 -2.37 15.27
C ASN A 77 2.70 -1.96 14.43
N ILE A 78 2.72 -0.72 13.92
CA ILE A 78 3.84 -0.21 13.12
C ILE A 78 5.11 -0.12 13.96
N ALA A 79 5.01 0.28 15.22
CA ALA A 79 6.16 0.35 16.12
C ALA A 79 6.77 -1.04 16.36
N ALA A 80 5.94 -2.07 16.45
CA ALA A 80 6.39 -3.44 16.65
C ALA A 80 6.84 -4.13 15.35
N ASN A 81 6.18 -3.81 14.23
CA ASN A 81 6.48 -4.39 12.91
C ASN A 81 6.30 -3.32 11.84
N PRO A 82 7.39 -2.82 11.25
CA PRO A 82 7.31 -1.76 10.25
C PRO A 82 6.85 -2.22 8.87
N ASN A 83 6.63 -3.50 8.67
CA ASN A 83 6.15 -4.02 7.39
C ASN A 83 4.66 -3.73 7.26
N VAL A 84 4.32 -2.91 6.29
CA VAL A 84 2.94 -2.45 6.07
C VAL A 84 2.61 -2.46 4.59
N VAL A 85 1.32 -2.41 4.28
CA VAL A 85 0.83 -2.18 2.93
C VAL A 85 -0.04 -0.94 2.95
N VAL A 86 0.16 -0.09 1.95
CA VAL A 86 -0.73 1.04 1.67
C VAL A 86 -1.37 0.79 0.31
N ALA A 87 -2.69 0.81 0.26
CA ALA A 87 -3.42 0.59 -0.98
C ALA A 87 -4.38 1.74 -1.26
N ALA A 88 -4.46 2.15 -2.51
CA ALA A 88 -5.43 3.11 -3.00
C ALA A 88 -6.30 2.40 -4.03
N ASP A 89 -7.61 2.52 -3.90
CA ASP A 89 -8.57 1.79 -4.72
C ASP A 89 -9.81 2.64 -4.96
N ASP A 90 -10.20 2.77 -6.24
CA ASP A 90 -11.45 3.41 -6.63
C ASP A 90 -12.48 2.40 -7.14
N THR A 91 -12.28 1.11 -6.86
CA THR A 91 -13.04 -0.05 -7.31
C THR A 91 -12.81 -0.44 -8.78
N ILE A 92 -12.05 0.36 -9.52
CA ILE A 92 -11.68 0.10 -10.92
C ILE A 92 -10.17 -0.06 -11.05
N GLU A 93 -9.41 0.84 -10.41
CA GLU A 93 -7.95 0.83 -10.41
C GLU A 93 -7.44 0.64 -8.99
N VAL A 94 -6.44 -0.22 -8.80
CA VAL A 94 -5.86 -0.52 -7.49
C VAL A 94 -4.36 -0.30 -7.53
N VAL A 95 -3.86 0.41 -6.52
CA VAL A 95 -2.43 0.53 -6.25
C VAL A 95 -2.18 0.06 -4.83
N SER A 96 -1.25 -0.89 -4.68
CA SER A 96 -0.86 -1.42 -3.38
C SER A 96 0.67 -1.36 -3.26
N VAL A 97 1.15 -0.73 -2.24
CA VAL A 97 2.59 -0.54 -2.00
C VAL A 97 3.01 -1.00 -0.61
#